data_1613841a0ff71e403e362bfd78ad2aae
#
_entry.id   1613841a0ff71e403e362bfd78ad2aae
#
_cell.length_a   1.000
_cell.length_b   1.000
_cell.length_c   1.000
_cell.angle_alpha   90.00
_cell.angle_beta   90.00
_cell.angle_gamma   90.00
#
_symmetry.space_group_name_H-M   'P 1'
#
loop_
_entity.id
_entity.type
_entity.pdbx_description
1 polymer ?
#
loop_
_entity_poly.entity_id
_entity_poly.type
_entity_poly.pdbx_seq_one_letter_code
_entity_poly.pdbx_strand_id
1 'polypeptide(L)'
;MVNKIPKNRLRELREARKLTQQEVAKLLDIDHTTISRHESGSRSLSPEDIQKYARLYKVESYELFIDPKDLREEDKAGSETTTTRE
;
A
#
# COMPACT_ATOMS: atom_id res chain seq x y z
N MET A 1 3.46 24.40 2.57
CA MET A 1 2.95 23.96 2.76
C MET A 1 3.29 22.81 2.90
N VAL A 2 3.11 22.25 3.48
CA VAL A 2 3.49 21.21 3.56
C VAL A 2 2.79 20.35 3.07
N ASN A 3 3.21 19.48 2.52
CA ASN A 3 2.47 18.60 2.01
C ASN A 3 2.18 17.61 2.93
N LYS A 4 1.10 17.00 2.86
CA LYS A 4 0.75 15.91 3.57
C LYS A 4 1.39 14.76 3.03
N ILE A 5 2.19 13.98 3.73
CA ILE A 5 2.73 12.75 3.27
C ILE A 5 1.73 11.68 3.58
N PRO A 6 1.25 10.96 2.60
CA PRO A 6 0.23 9.96 2.85
C PRO A 6 0.79 8.85 3.75
N LYS A 7 -0.03 8.31 4.61
CA LYS A 7 0.38 7.24 5.49
C LYS A 7 0.51 5.92 4.77
N ASN A 8 -0.07 5.82 3.59
CA ASN A 8 0.03 4.60 2.82
C ASN A 8 -0.19 4.92 1.36
N ARG A 9 -0.05 3.95 0.51
CA ARG A 9 -0.19 4.13 -0.93
C ARG A 9 -1.46 3.50 -1.46
N LEU A 10 -2.43 3.22 -0.59
CA LEU A 10 -3.63 2.53 -1.03
C LEU A 10 -4.38 3.29 -2.11
N ARG A 11 -4.54 4.58 -1.94
CA ARG A 11 -5.26 5.36 -2.93
C ARG A 11 -4.51 5.38 -4.25
N GLU A 12 -3.21 5.55 -4.18
CA GLU A 12 -2.39 5.57 -5.37
C GLU A 12 -2.49 4.26 -6.13
N LEU A 13 -2.41 3.15 -5.42
CA LEU A 13 -2.48 1.83 -6.06
C LEU A 13 -3.86 1.59 -6.64
N ARG A 14 -4.89 2.07 -5.94
CA ARG A 14 -6.25 1.93 -6.40
C ARG A 14 -6.48 2.72 -7.69
N GLU A 15 -6.04 3.98 -7.68
CA GLU A 15 -6.26 4.84 -8.83
C GLU A 15 -5.47 4.38 -10.03
N ALA A 16 -4.30 3.82 -9.82
CA ALA A 16 -3.51 3.29 -10.91
C ALA A 16 -4.23 2.15 -11.62
N ARG A 17 -5.14 1.49 -10.91
CA ARG A 17 -5.90 0.39 -11.48
C ARG A 17 -7.30 0.83 -11.89
N LYS A 18 -7.55 2.14 -11.80
CA LYS A 18 -8.82 2.73 -12.21
C LYS A 18 -10.02 2.15 -11.46
N LEU A 19 -9.82 1.91 -10.18
CA LEU A 19 -10.89 1.39 -9.35
C LEU A 19 -11.43 2.49 -8.45
N THR A 20 -12.72 2.47 -8.19
CA THR A 20 -13.32 3.39 -7.22
C THR A 20 -13.25 2.75 -5.85
N GLN A 21 -13.43 3.57 -4.82
CA GLN A 21 -13.48 3.03 -3.47
C GLN A 21 -14.61 2.04 -3.30
N GLN A 22 -15.73 2.30 -3.95
CA GLN A 22 -16.86 1.40 -3.85
C GLN A 22 -16.56 0.06 -4.50
N GLU A 23 -15.82 0.07 -5.60
CA GLU A 23 -15.46 -1.16 -6.25
C GLU A 23 -14.52 -1.99 -5.37
N VAL A 24 -13.57 -1.32 -4.73
CA VAL A 24 -12.67 -2.02 -3.83
C VAL A 24 -13.44 -2.58 -2.64
N ALA A 25 -14.38 -1.81 -2.14
CA ALA A 25 -15.20 -2.26 -1.01
C ALA A 25 -15.90 -3.56 -1.35
N LYS A 26 -16.44 -3.63 -2.56
CA LYS A 26 -17.11 -4.82 -2.99
C LYS A 26 -16.15 -5.97 -3.17
N LEU A 27 -15.02 -5.72 -3.78
CA LEU A 27 -14.07 -6.78 -4.06
C LEU A 27 -13.49 -7.37 -2.78
N LEU A 28 -13.30 -6.54 -1.77
CA LEU A 28 -12.72 -7.00 -0.52
C LEU A 28 -13.75 -7.34 0.54
N ASP A 29 -15.01 -7.09 0.23
CA ASP A 29 -16.10 -7.33 1.18
C ASP A 29 -15.86 -6.53 2.45
N ILE A 30 -15.53 -5.26 2.27
CA ILE A 30 -15.30 -4.34 3.36
C ILE A 30 -16.15 -3.11 3.11
N ASP A 31 -16.67 -2.52 4.18
CA ASP A 31 -17.51 -1.36 4.06
C ASP A 31 -16.78 -0.20 3.38
N HIS A 32 -17.49 0.53 2.54
CA HIS A 32 -16.92 1.64 1.81
C HIS A 32 -16.30 2.70 2.74
N THR A 33 -16.96 2.98 3.83
CA THR A 33 -16.46 3.95 4.79
C THR A 33 -15.12 3.49 5.36
N THR A 34 -14.98 2.19 5.59
CA THR A 34 -13.75 1.63 6.10
C THR A 34 -12.63 1.76 5.07
N ILE A 35 -12.94 1.54 3.79
CA ILE A 35 -11.96 1.72 2.73
C ILE A 35 -11.46 3.16 2.75
N SER A 36 -12.38 4.09 2.84
CA SER A 36 -12.03 5.50 2.86
C SER A 36 -11.14 5.84 4.03
N ARG A 37 -11.44 5.29 5.19
CA ARG A 37 -10.64 5.55 6.39
C ARG A 37 -9.27 4.92 6.32
N HIS A 38 -9.17 3.76 5.70
CA HIS A 38 -7.88 3.13 5.50
C HIS A 38 -7.01 4.02 4.59
N GLU A 39 -7.59 4.53 3.53
CA GLU A 39 -6.83 5.35 2.59
C GLU A 39 -6.40 6.68 3.18
N SER A 40 -7.22 7.23 4.03
CA SER A 40 -6.88 8.51 4.65
C SER A 40 -5.91 8.36 5.80
N GLY A 41 -5.71 7.13 6.26
CA GLY A 41 -4.84 6.88 7.40
C GLY A 41 -5.52 7.06 8.74
N SER A 42 -6.83 7.34 8.74
CA SER A 42 -7.52 7.54 10.01
C SER A 42 -7.88 6.21 10.68
N ARG A 43 -7.71 5.11 9.97
CA ARG A 43 -7.93 3.81 10.55
C ARG A 43 -6.78 2.91 10.17
N SER A 44 -6.21 2.23 11.16
CA SER A 44 -5.08 1.34 10.92
C SER A 44 -5.50 0.10 10.17
N LEU A 45 -4.55 -0.49 9.48
CA LEU A 45 -4.78 -1.73 8.76
C LEU A 45 -4.40 -2.90 9.64
N SER A 46 -5.29 -3.85 9.78
CA SER A 46 -4.95 -5.08 10.47
C SER A 46 -4.12 -5.93 9.51
N PRO A 47 -3.43 -6.94 10.02
CA PRO A 47 -2.69 -7.84 9.13
C PRO A 47 -3.57 -8.46 8.06
N GLU A 48 -4.82 -8.75 8.40
CA GLU A 48 -5.75 -9.31 7.46
C GLU A 48 -6.09 -8.32 6.35
N ASP A 49 -6.28 -7.06 6.73
CA ASP A 49 -6.56 -6.01 5.76
C ASP A 49 -5.38 -5.84 4.81
N ILE A 50 -4.18 -5.85 5.35
CA ILE A 50 -2.98 -5.71 4.56
C ILE A 50 -2.91 -6.80 3.51
N GLN A 51 -3.20 -8.02 3.89
CA GLN A 51 -3.19 -9.13 2.96
C GLN A 51 -4.25 -8.97 1.89
N LYS A 52 -5.42 -8.51 2.25
CA LYS A 52 -6.49 -8.31 1.29
C LYS A 52 -6.10 -7.30 0.22
N TYR A 53 -5.56 -6.17 0.64
CA TYR A 53 -5.15 -5.14 -0.29
C TYR A 53 -3.97 -5.60 -1.15
N ALA A 54 -3.00 -6.27 -0.54
CA ALA A 54 -1.83 -6.72 -1.28
C ALA A 54 -2.24 -7.70 -2.37
N ARG A 55 -3.16 -8.58 -2.07
CA ARG A 55 -3.64 -9.52 -3.05
C ARG A 55 -4.43 -8.85 -4.15
N LEU A 56 -5.29 -7.93 -3.78
CA LEU A 56 -6.11 -7.24 -4.75
C LEU A 56 -5.24 -6.46 -5.73
N TYR A 57 -4.27 -5.73 -5.21
CA TYR A 57 -3.43 -4.89 -6.05
C TYR A 57 -2.23 -5.62 -6.62
N LYS A 58 -2.05 -6.87 -6.21
CA LYS A 58 -0.96 -7.72 -6.70
C LYS A 58 0.41 -7.11 -6.43
N VAL A 59 0.60 -6.70 -5.22
CA VAL A 59 1.86 -6.13 -4.77
C VAL A 59 2.26 -6.79 -3.47
N GLU A 60 3.50 -6.57 -3.06
CA GLU A 60 3.96 -7.07 -1.77
C GLU A 60 3.35 -6.20 -0.69
N SER A 61 3.22 -6.75 0.50
CA SER A 61 2.60 -6.01 1.60
C SER A 61 3.30 -4.68 1.87
N TYR A 62 4.63 -4.64 1.81
CA TYR A 62 5.32 -3.40 2.10
C TYR A 62 5.02 -2.33 1.06
N GLU A 63 4.65 -2.72 -0.15
CA GLU A 63 4.36 -1.75 -1.19
C GLU A 63 3.09 -0.96 -0.94
N LEU A 64 2.29 -1.40 0.02
CA LEU A 64 1.12 -0.63 0.41
C LEU A 64 1.54 0.64 1.15
N PHE A 65 2.77 0.67 1.65
CA PHE A 65 3.26 1.78 2.45
C PHE A 65 4.46 2.47 1.83
N ILE A 66 5.28 1.76 1.08
CA ILE A 66 6.52 2.28 0.55
C ILE A 66 6.60 2.04 -0.94
N ASP A 67 7.00 3.06 -1.68
CA ASP A 67 7.19 2.90 -3.11
C ASP A 67 8.46 2.10 -3.32
N PRO A 68 8.43 1.02 -4.08
CA PRO A 68 9.63 0.23 -4.32
C PRO A 68 10.81 1.02 -4.86
N LYS A 69 10.52 2.10 -5.58
CA LYS A 69 11.57 2.93 -6.08
C LYS A 69 12.37 3.53 -4.97
N ASP A 70 11.73 3.95 -3.90
CA ASP A 70 12.41 4.55 -2.77
C ASP A 70 13.21 3.51 -2.02
N LEU A 71 12.67 2.34 -1.92
CA LEU A 71 13.33 1.28 -1.25
C LEU A 71 14.57 0.88 -1.99
N ARG A 72 14.51 0.93 -3.31
CA ARG A 72 15.57 0.53 -4.12
C ARG A 72 16.82 1.36 -3.92
N GLU A 73 16.68 2.62 -3.69
CA GLU A 73 17.79 3.44 -3.45
C GLU A 73 18.49 3.08 -2.20
N GLU A 74 17.77 2.80 -1.18
CA GLU A 74 18.32 2.40 0.04
C GLU A 74 18.94 1.06 -0.05
N ASP A 75 18.33 0.20 -0.80
CA ASP A 75 18.81 -1.08 -1.03
C ASP A 75 20.18 -1.07 -1.59
N LYS A 76 20.43 -0.23 -2.55
CA LYS A 76 21.63 -0.12 -3.11
C LYS A 76 22.65 0.24 -2.10
N ALA A 77 22.33 1.07 -1.23
CA ALA A 77 23.25 1.46 -0.25
C ALA A 77 23.50 0.35 0.71
N GLY A 78 22.54 -0.34 1.03
CA GLY A 78 22.65 -1.32 2.00
C GLY A 78 22.90 -2.61 1.57
N SER A 79 22.45 -3.09 0.65
CA SER A 79 22.43 -4.30 0.38
C SER A 79 23.21 -4.84 -0.40
N GLU A 80 23.14 -4.90 -0.88
CA GLU A 80 23.62 -5.40 -1.64
C GLU A 80 24.18 -6.25 -1.18
N THR A 81 24.10 -6.52 -0.44
CA THR A 81 24.55 -7.28 0.05
C THR A 81 24.01 -8.20 0.35
N THR A 82 23.40 -8.43 0.58
CA THR A 82 22.89 -9.20 0.73
C THR A 82 22.75 -9.94 0.30
N THR A 83 22.52 -10.01 0.10
CA THR A 83 22.38 -10.73 -0.34
C THR A 83 22.88 -11.37 -0.64
N THR A 84 22.95 -11.38 -0.70
CA THR A 84 23.41 -11.94 -1.05
C THR A 84 23.90 -12.61 -0.83
N ARG A 85 23.87 -12.93 -0.56
CA ARG A 85 24.19 -13.58 -0.33
C ARG A 85 24.58 -14.31 -0.49
N GLU A 86 24.61 -14.44 -0.37
CA GLU A 86 24.94 -15.07 -0.51
C GLU A 86 25.22 -15.60 -0.44
#